data_4173ae900da6088a8d10e688e92913c0
#
_entry.id   4173ae900da6088a8d10e688e92913c0
#
_cell.length_a   1.000
_cell.length_b   1.000
_cell.length_c   1.000
_cell.angle_alpha   90.00
_cell.angle_beta   90.00
_cell.angle_gamma   90.00
#
_symmetry.space_group_name_H-M   'P 1'
#
loop_
_entity.id
_entity.type
_entity.pdbx_description
1 polymer ?
#
loop_
_entity_poly.entity_id
_entity_poly.type
_entity_poly.pdbx_seq_one_letter_code
_entity_poly.pdbx_strand_id
1 'polypeptide(L)'
;ERTALILMPLLFFLLVGLAIWATTLSGGGAGYAYYLKPRLSELLDTAIITDAAGQAFFSLSLGMGALMTYASYLKSKTSLGREAVTIAATDFGVAFVAGLVVFPIIFHFGLGEAIGLGGVLNTDNTVGTLFITIPPALQSLGTIGTVIVAAFFVMLFFAALTSAISLLEVVVAAVIDSWQWPRVGAAVTFGIFITLAGIPSAYNLNFLTFADKLVGTFLLMVGGLFTAVMVGYRALPQAQQELSIGMDNAGLRQAWSAMVRFVVPPVLLVVLFFGVKPLWTAFKALIGS
;
A
#
# COMPACT_ATOMS: atom_id res chain seq x y z
N GLU A 1 2.40 17.04 10.61
CA GLU A 1 2.43 17.56 9.23
C GLU A 1 3.82 18.07 8.82
N ARG A 2 4.41 19.06 9.52
CA ARG A 2 5.73 19.62 9.15
C ARG A 2 6.85 18.59 9.10
N THR A 3 6.85 17.62 10.00
CA THR A 3 7.83 16.54 10.05
C THR A 3 7.71 15.65 8.80
N ALA A 4 6.49 15.29 8.39
CA ALA A 4 6.26 14.48 7.20
C ALA A 4 6.70 15.20 5.91
N LEU A 5 6.48 16.52 5.81
CA LEU A 5 6.90 17.32 4.66
C LEU A 5 8.43 17.33 4.43
N ILE A 6 9.22 17.07 5.47
CA ILE A 6 10.67 17.00 5.39
C ILE A 6 11.16 15.56 5.24
N LEU A 7 10.61 14.66 6.07
CA LEU A 7 11.11 13.27 6.14
C LEU A 7 10.70 12.42 4.92
N MET A 8 9.52 12.66 4.32
CA MET A 8 9.09 11.91 3.14
C MET A 8 9.96 12.19 1.91
N PRO A 9 10.23 13.45 1.52
CA PRO A 9 11.22 13.74 0.47
C PRO A 9 12.62 13.21 0.79
N LEU A 10 13.06 13.32 2.06
CA LEU A 10 14.37 12.81 2.45
C LEU A 10 14.46 11.28 2.30
N LEU A 11 13.41 10.54 2.69
CA LEU A 11 13.31 9.10 2.46
C LEU A 11 13.36 8.76 0.97
N PHE A 12 12.65 9.52 0.13
CA PHE A 12 12.67 9.33 -1.32
C PHE A 12 14.07 9.55 -1.91
N PHE A 13 14.75 10.62 -1.53
CA PHE A 13 16.13 10.89 -1.97
C PHE A 13 17.11 9.82 -1.47
N LEU A 14 16.92 9.30 -0.25
CA LEU A 14 17.71 8.18 0.25
C LEU A 14 17.46 6.93 -0.61
N LEU A 15 16.21 6.60 -0.93
CA LEU A 15 15.90 5.47 -1.82
C LEU A 15 16.53 5.63 -3.20
N VAL A 16 16.48 6.83 -3.78
CA VAL A 16 17.16 7.12 -5.06
C VAL A 16 18.68 6.95 -4.94
N GLY A 17 19.29 7.44 -3.87
CA GLY A 17 20.71 7.23 -3.59
C GLY A 17 21.08 5.75 -3.46
N LEU A 18 20.26 4.98 -2.75
CA LEU A 18 20.42 3.52 -2.62
C LEU A 18 20.21 2.81 -3.97
N ALA A 19 19.27 3.26 -4.81
CA ALA A 19 19.07 2.70 -6.15
C ALA A 19 20.30 2.95 -7.04
N ILE A 20 20.89 4.14 -6.99
CA ILE A 20 22.13 4.44 -7.70
C ILE A 20 23.28 3.55 -7.18
N TRP A 21 23.43 3.43 -5.86
CA TRP A 21 24.43 2.53 -5.27
C TRP A 21 24.20 1.08 -5.68
N ALA A 22 22.96 0.60 -5.71
CA ALA A 22 22.63 -0.77 -6.10
C ALA A 22 23.09 -1.12 -7.52
N THR A 23 23.24 -0.14 -8.42
CA THR A 23 23.81 -0.38 -9.77
C THR A 23 25.28 -0.80 -9.74
N THR A 24 26.02 -0.48 -8.68
CA THR A 24 27.44 -0.83 -8.53
C THR A 24 27.65 -2.24 -7.96
N LEU A 25 26.58 -2.93 -7.54
CA LEU A 25 26.66 -4.27 -6.94
C LEU A 25 26.96 -5.33 -7.99
N SER A 26 28.02 -6.11 -7.77
CA SER A 26 28.36 -7.26 -8.62
C SER A 26 27.24 -8.31 -8.54
N GLY A 27 26.72 -8.78 -9.70
CA GLY A 27 25.60 -9.70 -9.76
C GLY A 27 24.21 -9.04 -9.63
N GLY A 28 24.12 -7.76 -9.28
CA GLY A 28 22.86 -7.00 -9.22
C GLY A 28 22.10 -6.95 -10.56
N GLY A 29 22.79 -7.14 -11.68
CA GLY A 29 22.18 -7.23 -13.01
C GLY A 29 21.11 -8.32 -13.13
N ALA A 30 21.29 -9.46 -12.47
CA ALA A 30 20.29 -10.52 -12.41
C ALA A 30 19.03 -10.06 -11.63
N GLY A 31 19.19 -9.27 -10.58
CA GLY A 31 18.08 -8.66 -9.83
C GLY A 31 17.28 -7.67 -10.68
N TYR A 32 17.96 -6.82 -11.45
CA TYR A 32 17.27 -5.93 -12.41
C TYR A 32 16.55 -6.73 -13.50
N ALA A 33 17.18 -7.76 -14.06
CA ALA A 33 16.54 -8.62 -15.05
C ALA A 33 15.30 -9.32 -14.48
N TYR A 34 15.35 -9.78 -13.25
CA TYR A 34 14.22 -10.39 -12.55
C TYR A 34 13.07 -9.38 -12.35
N TYR A 35 13.38 -8.19 -11.90
CA TYR A 35 12.38 -7.15 -11.59
C TYR A 35 11.76 -6.52 -12.84
N LEU A 36 12.58 -6.20 -13.84
CA LEU A 36 12.15 -5.43 -15.01
C LEU A 36 11.70 -6.28 -16.20
N LYS A 37 12.08 -7.58 -16.25
CA LYS A 37 11.69 -8.45 -17.35
C LYS A 37 10.28 -9.01 -17.10
N PRO A 38 9.26 -8.61 -17.90
CA PRO A 38 7.91 -9.08 -17.71
C PRO A 38 7.81 -10.57 -18.03
N ARG A 39 7.14 -11.32 -17.15
CA ARG A 39 6.80 -12.73 -17.35
C ARG A 39 5.33 -12.83 -17.77
N LEU A 40 5.10 -12.75 -19.06
CA LEU A 40 3.74 -12.69 -19.63
C LEU A 40 2.89 -13.92 -19.28
N SER A 41 3.52 -15.08 -19.06
CA SER A 41 2.85 -16.31 -18.63
C SER A 41 2.19 -16.20 -17.24
N GLU A 42 2.68 -15.30 -16.40
CA GLU A 42 2.18 -15.10 -15.04
C GLU A 42 1.05 -14.05 -14.97
N LEU A 43 0.83 -13.27 -16.03
CA LEU A 43 -0.20 -12.22 -16.05
C LEU A 43 -1.63 -12.75 -15.93
N LEU A 44 -1.86 -14.03 -16.22
CA LEU A 44 -3.17 -14.69 -16.09
C LEU A 44 -3.27 -15.53 -14.81
N ASP A 45 -2.24 -15.54 -13.97
CA ASP A 45 -2.32 -16.20 -12.67
C ASP A 45 -3.24 -15.41 -11.72
N THR A 46 -4.30 -16.09 -11.30
CA THR A 46 -5.33 -15.48 -10.44
C THR A 46 -4.80 -15.08 -9.06
N ALA A 47 -3.79 -15.78 -8.54
CA ALA A 47 -3.16 -15.43 -7.27
C ALA A 47 -2.37 -14.12 -7.40
N ILE A 48 -1.58 -13.98 -8.47
CA ILE A 48 -0.81 -12.76 -8.75
C ILE A 48 -1.74 -11.58 -8.97
N ILE A 49 -2.82 -11.75 -9.73
CA ILE A 49 -3.82 -10.69 -9.97
C ILE A 49 -4.47 -10.26 -8.64
N THR A 50 -4.82 -11.22 -7.78
CA THR A 50 -5.45 -10.92 -6.48
C THR A 50 -4.50 -10.18 -5.56
N ASP A 51 -3.24 -10.62 -5.45
CA ASP A 51 -2.24 -9.99 -4.61
C ASP A 51 -1.87 -8.59 -5.14
N ALA A 52 -1.73 -8.43 -6.46
CA ALA A 52 -1.48 -7.13 -7.08
C ALA A 52 -2.64 -6.14 -6.86
N ALA A 53 -3.89 -6.61 -6.98
CA ALA A 53 -5.05 -5.80 -6.68
C ALA A 53 -5.10 -5.42 -5.19
N GLY A 54 -4.88 -6.37 -4.28
CA GLY A 54 -4.80 -6.12 -2.84
C GLY A 54 -3.73 -5.07 -2.51
N GLN A 55 -2.54 -5.23 -3.07
CA GLN A 55 -1.44 -4.27 -2.89
C GLN A 55 -1.79 -2.87 -3.43
N ALA A 56 -2.41 -2.77 -4.61
CA ALA A 56 -2.85 -1.48 -5.16
C ALA A 56 -3.91 -0.81 -4.27
N PHE A 57 -4.88 -1.56 -3.75
CA PHE A 57 -5.87 -1.05 -2.82
C PHE A 57 -5.27 -0.57 -1.51
N PHE A 58 -4.32 -1.34 -0.96
CA PHE A 58 -3.63 -1.00 0.28
C PHE A 58 -2.74 0.24 0.11
N SER A 59 -1.87 0.26 -0.89
CA SER A 59 -0.90 1.33 -1.15
C SER A 59 -1.59 2.67 -1.43
N LEU A 60 -2.62 2.65 -2.29
CA LEU A 60 -3.41 3.84 -2.64
C LEU A 60 -4.50 4.16 -1.60
N SER A 61 -4.58 3.43 -0.49
CA SER A 61 -5.58 3.63 0.57
C SER A 61 -7.03 3.59 0.05
N LEU A 62 -7.31 2.73 -0.95
CA LEU A 62 -8.64 2.57 -1.52
C LEU A 62 -9.51 1.66 -0.62
N GLY A 63 -10.80 1.93 -0.57
CA GLY A 63 -11.77 1.11 0.14
C GLY A 63 -11.78 1.26 1.67
N MET A 64 -10.82 1.98 2.27
CA MET A 64 -10.75 2.22 3.72
C MET A 64 -11.28 3.59 4.16
N GLY A 65 -11.78 4.41 3.24
CA GLY A 65 -12.32 5.74 3.57
C GLY A 65 -11.28 6.85 3.70
N ALA A 66 -9.98 6.54 3.70
CA ALA A 66 -8.92 7.53 3.94
C ALA A 66 -8.94 8.66 2.89
N LEU A 67 -8.98 8.32 1.60
CA LEU A 67 -9.05 9.34 0.54
C LEU A 67 -10.33 10.18 0.61
N MET A 68 -11.47 9.62 1.03
CA MET A 68 -12.70 10.37 1.24
C MET A 68 -12.57 11.35 2.40
N THR A 69 -12.00 10.91 3.51
CA THR A 69 -11.73 11.77 4.67
C THR A 69 -10.79 12.92 4.30
N TYR A 70 -9.71 12.65 3.58
CA TYR A 70 -8.81 13.72 3.14
C TYR A 70 -9.43 14.63 2.09
N ALA A 71 -10.22 14.09 1.16
CA ALA A 71 -10.93 14.90 0.17
C ALA A 71 -11.90 15.88 0.83
N SER A 72 -12.51 15.52 1.97
CA SER A 72 -13.41 16.42 2.72
C SER A 72 -12.72 17.66 3.30
N TYR A 73 -11.38 17.61 3.46
CA TYR A 73 -10.58 18.75 3.94
C TYR A 73 -10.04 19.64 2.80
N LEU A 74 -10.22 19.22 1.53
CA LEU A 74 -9.76 19.99 0.39
C LEU A 74 -10.65 21.21 0.13
N LYS A 75 -10.08 22.22 -0.52
CA LYS A 75 -10.84 23.39 -0.95
C LYS A 75 -11.77 23.00 -2.11
N SER A 76 -12.96 23.60 -2.17
CA SER A 76 -14.01 23.33 -3.16
C SER A 76 -13.61 23.51 -4.64
N LYS A 77 -12.47 24.15 -4.91
CA LYS A 77 -11.93 24.35 -6.28
C LYS A 77 -10.79 23.38 -6.64
N THR A 78 -10.47 22.42 -5.78
CA THR A 78 -9.40 21.46 -6.03
C THR A 78 -9.85 20.42 -7.06
N SER A 79 -9.04 20.17 -8.07
CA SER A 79 -9.31 19.15 -9.08
C SER A 79 -9.02 17.74 -8.54
N LEU A 80 -10.07 17.03 -8.13
CA LEU A 80 -9.94 15.65 -7.59
C LEU A 80 -9.32 14.67 -8.61
N GLY A 81 -9.63 14.84 -9.89
CA GLY A 81 -9.05 14.00 -10.95
C GLY A 81 -7.53 14.17 -11.06
N ARG A 82 -7.04 15.42 -10.98
CA ARG A 82 -5.59 15.69 -11.00
C ARG A 82 -4.89 15.15 -9.75
N GLU A 83 -5.49 15.36 -8.58
CA GLU A 83 -4.95 14.82 -7.33
C GLU A 83 -4.87 13.30 -7.34
N ALA A 84 -5.91 12.61 -7.82
CA ALA A 84 -5.92 11.15 -7.93
C ALA A 84 -4.79 10.63 -8.83
N VAL A 85 -4.56 11.26 -9.99
CA VAL A 85 -3.46 10.89 -10.89
C VAL A 85 -2.10 11.17 -10.24
N THR A 86 -1.95 12.30 -9.56
CA THR A 86 -0.69 12.66 -8.88
C THR A 86 -0.37 11.66 -7.76
N ILE A 87 -1.36 11.31 -6.93
CA ILE A 87 -1.20 10.31 -5.87
C ILE A 87 -0.80 8.97 -6.46
N ALA A 88 -1.53 8.47 -7.46
CA ALA A 88 -1.24 7.18 -8.07
C ALA A 88 0.14 7.13 -8.76
N ALA A 89 0.53 8.19 -9.46
CA ALA A 89 1.84 8.27 -10.11
C ALA A 89 2.99 8.35 -9.11
N THR A 90 2.80 9.09 -8.01
CA THR A 90 3.82 9.22 -6.96
C THR A 90 3.98 7.90 -6.19
N ASP A 91 2.88 7.25 -5.83
CA ASP A 91 2.87 5.94 -5.17
C ASP A 91 3.60 4.89 -6.01
N PHE A 92 3.21 4.77 -7.28
CA PHE A 92 3.89 3.88 -8.23
C PHE A 92 5.38 4.21 -8.37
N GLY A 93 5.73 5.49 -8.48
CA GLY A 93 7.13 5.93 -8.64
C GLY A 93 8.00 5.54 -7.45
N VAL A 94 7.52 5.74 -6.22
CA VAL A 94 8.23 5.35 -4.99
C VAL A 94 8.38 3.83 -4.92
N ALA A 95 7.31 3.07 -5.16
CA ALA A 95 7.34 1.61 -5.15
C ALA A 95 8.29 1.06 -6.22
N PHE A 96 8.30 1.67 -7.41
CA PHE A 96 9.20 1.28 -8.50
C PHE A 96 10.68 1.50 -8.14
N VAL A 97 11.01 2.66 -7.56
CA VAL A 97 12.39 2.95 -7.09
C VAL A 97 12.79 2.00 -5.96
N ALA A 98 11.89 1.68 -5.03
CA ALA A 98 12.15 0.72 -3.97
C ALA A 98 12.50 -0.68 -4.53
N GLY A 99 11.82 -1.12 -5.59
CA GLY A 99 12.16 -2.36 -6.29
C GLY A 99 13.56 -2.33 -6.92
N LEU A 100 13.98 -1.19 -7.49
CA LEU A 100 15.34 -1.01 -8.02
C LEU A 100 16.44 -1.08 -6.94
N VAL A 101 16.09 -0.92 -5.67
CA VAL A 101 17.00 -1.12 -4.54
C VAL A 101 17.00 -2.58 -4.10
N VAL A 102 15.81 -3.11 -3.81
CA VAL A 102 15.64 -4.39 -3.10
C VAL A 102 16.10 -5.58 -3.95
N PHE A 103 15.67 -5.67 -5.22
CA PHE A 103 15.99 -6.84 -6.04
C PHE A 103 17.48 -7.01 -6.34
N PRO A 104 18.26 -5.97 -6.74
CA PRO A 104 19.70 -6.12 -6.91
C PRO A 104 20.41 -6.53 -5.63
N ILE A 105 19.99 -6.04 -4.47
CA ILE A 105 20.55 -6.43 -3.17
C ILE A 105 20.30 -7.91 -2.90
N ILE A 106 19.07 -8.39 -3.07
CA ILE A 106 18.70 -9.81 -2.89
C ILE A 106 19.62 -10.72 -3.72
N PHE A 107 19.80 -10.39 -4.99
CA PHE A 107 20.60 -11.19 -5.91
C PHE A 107 22.11 -11.08 -5.64
N HIS A 108 22.60 -9.91 -5.28
CA HIS A 108 24.02 -9.71 -4.94
C HIS A 108 24.46 -10.52 -3.72
N PHE A 109 23.64 -10.54 -2.67
CA PHE A 109 23.96 -11.23 -1.42
C PHE A 109 23.49 -12.69 -1.39
N GLY A 110 22.96 -13.23 -2.50
CA GLY A 110 22.45 -14.61 -2.55
C GLY A 110 21.28 -14.87 -1.59
N LEU A 111 20.60 -13.83 -1.13
CA LEU A 111 19.52 -13.93 -0.15
C LEU A 111 18.30 -14.67 -0.72
N GLY A 112 18.20 -14.74 -2.04
CA GLY A 112 17.15 -15.49 -2.74
C GLY A 112 17.24 -17.01 -2.49
N GLU A 113 18.45 -17.58 -2.31
CA GLU A 113 18.64 -18.98 -1.96
C GLU A 113 18.44 -19.24 -0.46
N ALA A 114 18.93 -18.33 0.40
CA ALA A 114 18.83 -18.45 1.85
C ALA A 114 17.39 -18.31 2.38
N ILE A 115 16.57 -17.53 1.68
CA ILE A 115 15.16 -17.30 2.04
C ILE A 115 14.23 -18.13 1.11
N GLY A 116 14.82 -18.83 0.11
CA GLY A 116 14.17 -19.40 -1.07
C GLY A 116 13.59 -18.30 -1.96
N LEU A 117 13.84 -18.30 -3.27
CA LEU A 117 13.19 -17.31 -4.16
C LEU A 117 11.67 -17.31 -3.97
N GLY A 118 11.08 -18.42 -3.57
CA GLY A 118 9.72 -18.55 -3.08
C GLY A 118 9.48 -17.96 -1.68
N GLY A 119 10.48 -17.84 -0.81
CA GLY A 119 10.35 -17.33 0.55
C GLY A 119 10.49 -15.82 0.68
N VAL A 120 11.31 -15.19 -0.16
CA VAL A 120 11.43 -13.72 -0.22
C VAL A 120 10.23 -13.10 -0.95
N LEU A 121 9.71 -13.83 -1.92
CA LEU A 121 8.62 -13.38 -2.79
C LEU A 121 7.28 -13.99 -2.39
N ASN A 122 7.24 -14.88 -1.42
CA ASN A 122 6.00 -15.29 -0.79
C ASN A 122 5.46 -14.12 0.04
N THR A 123 4.23 -13.77 -0.22
CA THR A 123 3.46 -12.72 0.46
C THR A 123 3.46 -12.86 1.98
N ASP A 124 3.73 -14.06 2.49
CA ASP A 124 3.78 -14.36 3.92
C ASP A 124 5.03 -13.81 4.64
N ASN A 125 6.05 -13.32 3.90
CA ASN A 125 7.32 -12.84 4.45
C ASN A 125 7.69 -11.40 4.04
N THR A 126 6.74 -10.56 3.68
CA THR A 126 6.99 -9.16 3.24
C THR A 126 7.75 -8.37 4.31
N VAL A 127 7.39 -8.54 5.58
CA VAL A 127 8.09 -7.90 6.72
C VAL A 127 9.52 -8.41 6.81
N GLY A 128 9.73 -9.73 6.65
CA GLY A 128 11.05 -10.35 6.66
C GLY A 128 11.97 -9.81 5.57
N THR A 129 11.46 -9.60 4.37
CA THR A 129 12.27 -9.12 3.24
C THR A 129 12.95 -7.79 3.54
N LEU A 130 12.22 -6.82 4.08
CA LEU A 130 12.78 -5.50 4.38
C LEU A 130 13.79 -5.56 5.54
N PHE A 131 13.44 -6.21 6.65
CA PHE A 131 14.23 -6.25 7.87
C PHE A 131 15.39 -7.25 7.82
N ILE A 132 15.27 -8.31 7.04
CA ILE A 132 16.31 -9.33 6.88
C ILE A 132 17.28 -8.98 5.74
N THR A 133 16.82 -8.31 4.68
CA THR A 133 17.61 -8.07 3.47
C THR A 133 18.46 -6.80 3.56
N ILE A 134 17.87 -5.69 4.01
CA ILE A 134 18.56 -4.38 3.96
C ILE A 134 19.70 -4.25 4.98
N PRO A 135 19.55 -4.64 6.26
CA PRO A 135 20.63 -4.44 7.23
C PRO A 135 21.93 -5.18 6.90
N PRO A 136 21.93 -6.49 6.58
CA PRO A 136 23.18 -7.20 6.23
C PRO A 136 23.83 -6.64 4.96
N ALA A 137 23.00 -6.25 3.97
CA ALA A 137 23.49 -5.68 2.74
C ALA A 137 24.27 -4.39 2.97
N LEU A 138 23.71 -3.49 3.74
CA LEU A 138 24.33 -2.19 4.03
C LEU A 138 25.51 -2.31 5.04
N GLN A 139 25.51 -3.31 5.92
CA GLN A 139 26.64 -3.55 6.82
C GLN A 139 27.95 -3.83 6.07
N SER A 140 27.89 -4.37 4.86
CA SER A 140 29.07 -4.56 4.02
C SER A 140 29.82 -3.27 3.68
N LEU A 141 29.18 -2.11 3.82
CA LEU A 141 29.76 -0.77 3.67
C LEU A 141 30.48 -0.27 4.94
N GLY A 142 30.64 -1.11 5.97
CA GLY A 142 31.28 -0.74 7.23
C GLY A 142 30.48 0.33 8.00
N THR A 143 31.18 1.29 8.63
CA THR A 143 30.57 2.33 9.47
C THR A 143 29.56 3.18 8.71
N ILE A 144 29.82 3.49 7.44
CA ILE A 144 28.90 4.27 6.61
C ILE A 144 27.59 3.50 6.42
N GLY A 145 27.66 2.19 6.15
CA GLY A 145 26.49 1.33 6.04
C GLY A 145 25.63 1.31 7.30
N THR A 146 26.27 1.25 8.47
CA THR A 146 25.56 1.30 9.76
C THR A 146 24.77 2.60 9.92
N VAL A 147 25.36 3.75 9.55
CA VAL A 147 24.68 5.05 9.61
C VAL A 147 23.51 5.11 8.63
N ILE A 148 23.68 4.57 7.41
CA ILE A 148 22.62 4.52 6.39
C ILE A 148 21.46 3.64 6.88
N VAL A 149 21.73 2.46 7.46
CA VAL A 149 20.72 1.58 8.05
C VAL A 149 19.93 2.28 9.13
N ALA A 150 20.63 2.93 10.06
CA ALA A 150 19.99 3.68 11.15
C ALA A 150 19.10 4.81 10.60
N ALA A 151 19.60 5.60 9.66
CA ALA A 151 18.83 6.68 9.03
C ALA A 151 17.61 6.12 8.27
N PHE A 152 17.76 5.02 7.53
CA PHE A 152 16.68 4.36 6.82
C PHE A 152 15.56 3.91 7.76
N PHE A 153 15.87 3.21 8.86
CA PHE A 153 14.86 2.74 9.80
C PHE A 153 14.22 3.85 10.61
N VAL A 154 14.97 4.92 10.95
CA VAL A 154 14.37 6.12 11.57
C VAL A 154 13.35 6.77 10.63
N MET A 155 13.69 6.94 9.35
CA MET A 155 12.76 7.50 8.37
C MET A 155 11.57 6.58 8.12
N LEU A 156 11.79 5.27 8.06
CA LEU A 156 10.72 4.26 7.93
C LEU A 156 9.77 4.31 9.14
N PHE A 157 10.31 4.46 10.36
CA PHE A 157 9.49 4.63 11.56
C PHE A 157 8.60 5.86 11.48
N PHE A 158 9.10 6.99 11.05
CA PHE A 158 8.27 8.20 10.87
C PHE A 158 7.26 8.05 9.75
N ALA A 159 7.60 7.36 8.65
CA ALA A 159 6.67 7.04 7.58
C ALA A 159 5.51 6.16 8.09
N ALA A 160 5.83 5.10 8.84
CA ALA A 160 4.84 4.24 9.47
C ALA A 160 3.96 4.98 10.48
N LEU A 161 4.56 5.86 11.31
CA LEU A 161 3.84 6.66 12.28
C LEU A 161 2.85 7.62 11.61
N THR A 162 3.26 8.30 10.53
CA THR A 162 2.35 9.19 9.78
C THR A 162 1.19 8.42 9.16
N SER A 163 1.43 7.22 8.64
CA SER A 163 0.38 6.34 8.11
C SER A 163 -0.57 5.86 9.21
N ALA A 164 -0.06 5.48 10.37
CA ALA A 164 -0.88 5.08 11.52
C ALA A 164 -1.79 6.23 11.99
N ILE A 165 -1.26 7.46 12.07
CA ILE A 165 -2.06 8.65 12.42
C ILE A 165 -3.14 8.90 11.37
N SER A 166 -2.82 8.73 10.09
CA SER A 166 -3.76 8.91 9.00
C SER A 166 -4.91 7.91 9.04
N LEU A 167 -4.63 6.64 9.34
CA LEU A 167 -5.65 5.61 9.49
C LEU A 167 -6.54 5.85 10.72
N LEU A 168 -5.95 6.28 11.84
CA LEU A 168 -6.71 6.67 13.03
C LEU A 168 -7.64 7.85 12.75
N GLU A 169 -7.19 8.83 11.96
CA GLU A 169 -8.00 10.01 11.60
C GLU A 169 -9.30 9.62 10.88
N VAL A 170 -9.29 8.58 10.04
CA VAL A 170 -10.50 8.08 9.37
C VAL A 170 -11.56 7.67 10.38
N VAL A 171 -11.16 6.91 11.40
CA VAL A 171 -12.06 6.45 12.47
C VAL A 171 -12.53 7.62 13.32
N VAL A 172 -11.61 8.51 13.70
CA VAL A 172 -11.92 9.69 14.52
C VAL A 172 -12.89 10.61 13.80
N ALA A 173 -12.69 10.89 12.50
CA ALA A 173 -13.58 11.71 11.70
C ALA A 173 -15.00 11.09 11.64
N ALA A 174 -15.10 9.80 11.36
CA ALA A 174 -16.37 9.09 11.31
C ALA A 174 -17.13 9.13 12.66
N VAL A 175 -16.42 9.00 13.78
CA VAL A 175 -17.00 9.06 15.12
C VAL A 175 -17.48 10.47 15.47
N ILE A 176 -16.70 11.50 15.12
CA ILE A 176 -17.09 12.89 15.32
C ILE A 176 -18.36 13.21 14.52
N ASP A 177 -18.40 12.81 13.25
CA ASP A 177 -19.51 13.12 12.36
C ASP A 177 -20.80 12.36 12.76
N SER A 178 -20.66 11.09 13.15
CA SER A 178 -21.81 10.23 13.45
C SER A 178 -22.32 10.37 14.89
N TRP A 179 -21.40 10.49 15.87
CA TRP A 179 -21.73 10.43 17.30
C TRP A 179 -21.47 11.73 18.06
N GLN A 180 -20.96 12.76 17.36
CA GLN A 180 -20.67 14.08 17.95
C GLN A 180 -19.72 14.02 19.16
N TRP A 181 -18.80 13.06 19.16
CA TRP A 181 -17.83 12.93 20.25
C TRP A 181 -16.77 14.04 20.16
N PRO A 182 -16.20 14.46 21.31
CA PRO A 182 -15.06 15.36 21.30
C PRO A 182 -13.85 14.68 20.66
N ARG A 183 -13.13 15.39 19.79
CA ARG A 183 -11.99 14.85 19.00
C ARG A 183 -10.95 14.10 19.85
N VAL A 184 -10.57 14.69 21.00
CA VAL A 184 -9.57 14.06 21.91
C VAL A 184 -10.11 12.75 22.47
N GLY A 185 -11.37 12.71 22.89
CA GLY A 185 -12.00 11.49 23.40
C GLY A 185 -12.05 10.38 22.34
N ALA A 186 -12.47 10.71 21.12
CA ALA A 186 -12.48 9.77 20.01
C ALA A 186 -11.07 9.24 19.70
N ALA A 187 -10.07 10.15 19.56
CA ALA A 187 -8.70 9.76 19.23
C ALA A 187 -8.07 8.85 20.31
N VAL A 188 -8.24 9.17 21.58
CA VAL A 188 -7.69 8.37 22.69
C VAL A 188 -8.38 7.01 22.78
N THR A 189 -9.71 6.98 22.75
CA THR A 189 -10.47 5.74 22.89
C THR A 189 -10.18 4.77 21.75
N PHE A 190 -10.29 5.22 20.51
CA PHE A 190 -10.02 4.37 19.34
C PHE A 190 -8.54 4.08 19.14
N GLY A 191 -7.64 5.00 19.51
CA GLY A 191 -6.21 4.73 19.54
C GLY A 191 -5.84 3.60 20.49
N ILE A 192 -6.36 3.61 21.71
CA ILE A 192 -6.17 2.51 22.68
C ILE A 192 -6.78 1.22 22.16
N PHE A 193 -8.02 1.27 21.67
CA PHE A 193 -8.72 0.08 21.14
C PHE A 193 -7.94 -0.58 20.01
N ILE A 194 -7.50 0.21 19.01
CA ILE A 194 -6.73 -0.29 17.85
C ILE A 194 -5.39 -0.86 18.32
N THR A 195 -4.71 -0.20 19.27
CA THR A 195 -3.45 -0.70 19.82
C THR A 195 -3.63 -2.06 20.49
N LEU A 196 -4.65 -2.21 21.34
CA LEU A 196 -4.96 -3.48 21.99
C LEU A 196 -5.36 -4.57 20.98
N ALA A 197 -6.15 -4.23 19.98
CA ALA A 197 -6.53 -5.15 18.90
C ALA A 197 -5.34 -5.59 18.04
N GLY A 198 -4.28 -4.77 17.96
CA GLY A 198 -3.05 -5.08 17.25
C GLY A 198 -2.08 -6.02 18.00
N ILE A 199 -2.25 -6.17 19.32
CA ILE A 199 -1.34 -6.99 20.15
C ILE A 199 -1.20 -8.43 19.64
N PRO A 200 -2.26 -9.17 19.27
CA PRO A 200 -2.12 -10.52 18.74
C PRO A 200 -1.24 -10.60 17.48
N SER A 201 -1.32 -9.58 16.61
CA SER A 201 -0.48 -9.51 15.40
C SER A 201 1.01 -9.35 15.73
N ALA A 202 1.37 -8.76 16.86
CA ALA A 202 2.75 -8.59 17.28
C ALA A 202 3.39 -9.90 17.82
N TYR A 203 2.57 -10.80 18.38
CA TYR A 203 3.04 -12.03 19.00
C TYR A 203 2.89 -13.26 18.09
N ASN A 204 2.00 -13.24 17.11
CA ASN A 204 1.72 -14.38 16.24
C ASN A 204 1.73 -13.97 14.75
N LEU A 205 2.71 -14.48 14.01
CA LEU A 205 2.86 -14.18 12.59
C LEU A 205 1.69 -14.72 11.75
N ASN A 206 1.12 -15.87 12.12
CA ASN A 206 -0.04 -16.42 11.43
C ASN A 206 -1.27 -15.53 11.61
N PHE A 207 -1.42 -14.93 12.81
CA PHE A 207 -2.48 -13.95 13.06
C PHE A 207 -2.25 -12.68 12.23
N LEU A 208 -1.02 -12.18 12.17
CA LEU A 208 -0.68 -11.03 11.32
C LEU A 208 -1.00 -11.30 9.85
N THR A 209 -0.58 -12.45 9.32
CA THR A 209 -0.86 -12.87 7.94
C THR A 209 -2.36 -12.98 7.67
N PHE A 210 -3.11 -13.58 8.59
CA PHE A 210 -4.57 -13.67 8.47
C PHE A 210 -5.23 -12.28 8.49
N ALA A 211 -4.84 -11.40 9.42
CA ALA A 211 -5.36 -10.04 9.52
C ALA A 211 -5.04 -9.23 8.25
N ASP A 212 -3.83 -9.37 7.70
CA ASP A 212 -3.42 -8.72 6.44
C ASP A 212 -4.27 -9.22 5.26
N LYS A 213 -4.44 -10.53 5.08
CA LYS A 213 -5.30 -11.08 4.03
C LYS A 213 -6.76 -10.70 4.18
N LEU A 214 -7.28 -10.69 5.42
CA LEU A 214 -8.67 -10.31 5.69
C LEU A 214 -8.90 -8.81 5.48
N VAL A 215 -8.12 -7.98 6.15
CA VAL A 215 -8.33 -6.52 6.17
C VAL A 215 -7.60 -5.85 5.01
N GLY A 216 -6.30 -6.09 4.89
CA GLY A 216 -5.44 -5.44 3.91
C GLY A 216 -5.70 -5.84 2.46
N THR A 217 -6.30 -7.00 2.22
CA THR A 217 -6.63 -7.46 0.87
C THR A 217 -8.15 -7.54 0.67
N PHE A 218 -8.85 -8.42 1.39
CA PHE A 218 -10.23 -8.75 1.11
C PHE A 218 -11.21 -7.61 1.44
N LEU A 219 -11.19 -7.08 2.67
CA LEU A 219 -12.11 -6.02 3.09
C LEU A 219 -11.89 -4.69 2.39
N LEU A 220 -10.64 -4.36 2.00
CA LEU A 220 -10.38 -3.16 1.20
C LEU A 220 -11.04 -3.25 -0.18
N MET A 221 -10.97 -4.40 -0.83
CA MET A 221 -11.65 -4.61 -2.11
C MET A 221 -13.17 -4.58 -1.98
N VAL A 222 -13.73 -5.11 -0.88
CA VAL A 222 -15.16 -4.98 -0.57
C VAL A 222 -15.56 -3.52 -0.40
N GLY A 223 -14.78 -2.74 0.36
CA GLY A 223 -14.99 -1.29 0.53
C GLY A 223 -14.91 -0.53 -0.80
N GLY A 224 -13.94 -0.88 -1.63
CA GLY A 224 -13.79 -0.31 -2.98
C GLY A 224 -14.95 -0.66 -3.89
N LEU A 225 -15.43 -1.90 -3.87
CA LEU A 225 -16.62 -2.32 -4.61
C LEU A 225 -17.84 -1.52 -4.17
N PHE A 226 -18.03 -1.37 -2.86
CA PHE A 226 -19.15 -0.59 -2.32
C PHE A 226 -19.07 0.87 -2.77
N THR A 227 -17.89 1.47 -2.70
CA THR A 227 -17.64 2.84 -3.16
C THR A 227 -17.91 2.98 -4.67
N ALA A 228 -17.43 2.05 -5.50
CA ALA A 228 -17.63 2.06 -6.93
C ALA A 228 -19.13 1.94 -7.29
N VAL A 229 -19.87 1.06 -6.62
CA VAL A 229 -21.31 0.92 -6.80
C VAL A 229 -22.05 2.20 -6.36
N MET A 230 -21.73 2.75 -5.19
CA MET A 230 -22.33 3.98 -4.70
C MET A 230 -22.10 5.15 -5.66
N VAL A 231 -20.87 5.36 -6.09
CA VAL A 231 -20.50 6.44 -7.02
C VAL A 231 -21.12 6.19 -8.41
N GLY A 232 -20.99 4.99 -8.94
CA GLY A 232 -21.43 4.67 -10.30
C GLY A 232 -22.94 4.67 -10.50
N TYR A 233 -23.72 4.38 -9.45
CA TYR A 233 -25.17 4.23 -9.60
C TYR A 233 -25.98 5.27 -8.82
N ARG A 234 -25.47 5.79 -7.73
CA ARG A 234 -26.23 6.71 -6.87
C ARG A 234 -25.72 8.15 -6.88
N ALA A 235 -24.41 8.33 -6.92
CA ALA A 235 -23.76 9.64 -6.83
C ALA A 235 -23.09 10.08 -8.15
N LEU A 236 -23.41 9.44 -9.29
CA LEU A 236 -22.75 9.73 -10.56
C LEU A 236 -22.89 11.18 -11.04
N PRO A 237 -24.06 11.86 -10.93
CA PRO A 237 -24.18 13.25 -11.33
C PRO A 237 -23.28 14.18 -10.50
N GLN A 238 -23.22 13.97 -9.19
CA GLN A 238 -22.36 14.74 -8.28
C GLN A 238 -20.87 14.47 -8.59
N ALA A 239 -20.49 13.22 -8.81
CA ALA A 239 -19.12 12.87 -9.17
C ALA A 239 -18.70 13.48 -10.51
N GLN A 240 -19.57 13.52 -11.51
CA GLN A 240 -19.30 14.19 -12.79
C GLN A 240 -19.15 15.71 -12.63
N GLN A 241 -19.93 16.33 -11.74
CA GLN A 241 -19.81 17.75 -11.43
C GLN A 241 -18.47 18.06 -10.78
N GLU A 242 -18.05 17.27 -9.79
CA GLU A 242 -16.75 17.40 -9.15
C GLU A 242 -15.58 17.18 -10.13
N LEU A 243 -15.67 16.16 -10.99
CA LEU A 243 -14.66 15.91 -12.02
C LEU A 243 -14.57 17.02 -13.07
N SER A 244 -15.64 17.79 -13.28
CA SER A 244 -15.60 18.94 -14.21
C SER A 244 -14.63 20.02 -13.73
N ILE A 245 -14.29 20.03 -12.44
CA ILE A 245 -13.28 20.93 -11.88
C ILE A 245 -11.91 20.40 -12.29
N GLY A 246 -11.37 20.94 -13.39
CA GLY A 246 -10.03 20.59 -13.93
C GLY A 246 -9.99 19.41 -14.92
N MET A 247 -11.14 18.87 -15.32
CA MET A 247 -11.28 17.93 -16.43
C MET A 247 -12.32 18.46 -17.44
N ASP A 248 -11.90 19.32 -18.34
CA ASP A 248 -12.79 19.99 -19.31
C ASP A 248 -13.33 19.03 -20.38
N ASN A 249 -12.61 17.93 -20.68
CA ASN A 249 -13.01 17.00 -21.72
C ASN A 249 -14.21 16.14 -21.28
N ALA A 250 -15.37 16.41 -21.87
CA ALA A 250 -16.60 15.66 -21.60
C ALA A 250 -16.50 14.17 -21.97
N GLY A 251 -15.74 13.81 -23.01
CA GLY A 251 -15.52 12.41 -23.41
C GLY A 251 -14.76 11.63 -22.34
N LEU A 252 -13.72 12.23 -21.73
CA LEU A 252 -12.98 11.59 -20.63
C LEU A 252 -13.88 11.40 -19.40
N ARG A 253 -14.73 12.36 -19.05
CA ARG A 253 -15.69 12.20 -17.94
C ARG A 253 -16.69 11.09 -18.20
N GLN A 254 -17.18 10.96 -19.45
CA GLN A 254 -18.09 9.87 -19.83
C GLN A 254 -17.38 8.51 -19.78
N ALA A 255 -16.14 8.41 -20.30
CA ALA A 255 -15.35 7.21 -20.23
C ALA A 255 -15.08 6.77 -18.79
N TRP A 256 -14.70 7.72 -17.92
CA TRP A 256 -14.53 7.45 -16.48
C TRP A 256 -15.83 6.96 -15.84
N SER A 257 -16.95 7.57 -16.16
CA SER A 257 -18.27 7.18 -15.63
C SER A 257 -18.65 5.76 -16.07
N ALA A 258 -18.38 5.43 -17.34
CA ALA A 258 -18.61 4.07 -17.86
C ALA A 258 -17.67 3.04 -17.16
N MET A 259 -16.40 3.38 -16.95
CA MET A 259 -15.48 2.53 -16.21
C MET A 259 -15.95 2.25 -14.78
N VAL A 260 -16.28 3.28 -14.00
CA VAL A 260 -16.71 3.13 -12.60
C VAL A 260 -18.02 2.35 -12.51
N ARG A 261 -18.90 2.51 -13.46
CA ARG A 261 -20.22 1.85 -13.44
C ARG A 261 -20.19 0.41 -13.96
N PHE A 262 -19.47 0.14 -15.04
CA PHE A 262 -19.59 -1.13 -15.77
C PHE A 262 -18.34 -2.00 -15.77
N VAL A 263 -17.16 -1.43 -15.51
CA VAL A 263 -15.88 -2.17 -15.53
C VAL A 263 -15.40 -2.47 -14.12
N VAL A 264 -15.32 -1.44 -13.26
CA VAL A 264 -14.75 -1.60 -11.91
C VAL A 264 -15.53 -2.61 -11.05
N PRO A 265 -16.87 -2.56 -10.93
CA PRO A 265 -17.59 -3.50 -10.08
C PRO A 265 -17.44 -4.98 -10.50
N PRO A 266 -17.61 -5.38 -11.77
CA PRO A 266 -17.42 -6.78 -12.15
C PRO A 266 -15.97 -7.24 -12.02
N VAL A 267 -14.98 -6.38 -12.30
CA VAL A 267 -13.55 -6.72 -12.08
C VAL A 267 -13.29 -6.98 -10.60
N LEU A 268 -13.77 -6.12 -9.70
CA LEU A 268 -13.61 -6.31 -8.26
C LEU A 268 -14.35 -7.56 -7.76
N LEU A 269 -15.52 -7.88 -8.29
CA LEU A 269 -16.22 -9.12 -7.93
C LEU A 269 -15.41 -10.36 -8.32
N VAL A 270 -14.79 -10.36 -9.50
CA VAL A 270 -13.93 -11.45 -9.96
C VAL A 270 -12.70 -11.59 -9.04
N VAL A 271 -12.03 -10.47 -8.74
CA VAL A 271 -10.85 -10.49 -7.86
C VAL A 271 -11.22 -10.94 -6.44
N LEU A 272 -12.35 -10.47 -5.90
CA LEU A 272 -12.85 -10.92 -4.60
C LEU A 272 -13.15 -12.43 -4.59
N PHE A 273 -13.74 -12.96 -5.65
CA PHE A 273 -13.99 -14.40 -5.76
C PHE A 273 -12.70 -15.22 -5.65
N PHE A 274 -11.66 -14.81 -6.35
CA PHE A 274 -10.35 -15.47 -6.26
C PHE A 274 -9.64 -15.19 -4.93
N GLY A 275 -9.88 -14.06 -4.29
CA GLY A 275 -9.33 -13.67 -2.98
C GLY A 275 -9.82 -14.52 -1.79
N VAL A 276 -10.95 -15.24 -1.94
CA VAL A 276 -11.47 -16.11 -0.88
C VAL A 276 -10.51 -17.26 -0.55
N LYS A 277 -9.86 -17.85 -1.55
CA LYS A 277 -8.97 -19.01 -1.36
C LYS A 277 -7.72 -18.67 -0.53
N PRO A 278 -6.94 -17.61 -0.82
CA PRO A 278 -5.84 -17.16 0.02
C PRO A 278 -6.26 -16.85 1.46
N LEU A 279 -7.40 -16.16 1.63
CA LEU A 279 -7.95 -15.86 2.94
C LEU A 279 -8.28 -17.12 3.74
N TRP A 280 -8.91 -18.12 3.10
CA TRP A 280 -9.22 -19.41 3.72
C TRP A 280 -7.97 -20.18 4.13
N THR A 281 -6.91 -20.11 3.32
CA THR A 281 -5.62 -20.74 3.63
C THR A 281 -4.96 -20.09 4.86
N ALA A 282 -4.95 -18.77 4.92
CA ALA A 282 -4.43 -18.03 6.07
C ALA A 282 -5.24 -18.32 7.36
N PHE A 283 -6.55 -18.43 7.25
CA PHE A 283 -7.41 -18.82 8.37
C PHE A 283 -7.11 -20.23 8.89
N LYS A 284 -6.91 -21.20 7.99
CA LYS A 284 -6.52 -22.57 8.39
C LYS A 284 -5.16 -22.60 9.09
N ALA A 285 -4.19 -21.83 8.59
CA ALA A 285 -2.87 -21.73 9.21
C ALA A 285 -2.95 -21.13 10.63
N LEU A 286 -3.86 -20.19 10.86
CA LEU A 286 -4.10 -19.60 12.17
C LEU A 286 -4.69 -20.60 13.18
N ILE A 287 -5.63 -21.46 12.76
CA ILE A 287 -6.29 -22.43 13.65
C ILE A 287 -5.42 -23.69 13.89
N GLY A 288 -4.58 -24.02 12.92
CA GLY A 288 -3.69 -25.19 12.99
C GLY A 288 -2.36 -24.93 13.72
N SER A 289 -2.13 -23.69 14.13
CA SER A 289 -0.98 -23.26 14.94
C SER A 289 -1.36 -23.15 16.42
#